data_590992e6fb87f4d7aa0755dc006032cf
#
_entry.id   590992e6fb87f4d7aa0755dc006032cf
#
_cell.length_a   1.000
_cell.length_b   1.000
_cell.length_c   1.000
_cell.angle_alpha   90.00
_cell.angle_beta   90.00
_cell.angle_gamma   90.00
#
_symmetry.space_group_name_H-M   'P 1'
#
loop_
_entity.id
_entity.type
_entity.pdbx_description
1 polymer ?
#
loop_
_entity_poly.entity_id
_entity_poly.type
_entity_poly.pdbx_seq_one_letter_code
_entity_poly.pdbx_strand_id
1 'polypeptide(L)' 'ECFSLSHGYKCCETCNVVEKGKEGDWGIENHKWCG' A
#
# COMPACT_ATOMS: atom_id res chain seq x y z
N GLU A 1 -3.54 0.85 -11.40
CA GLU A 1 -4.06 1.80 -10.41
C GLU A 1 -4.15 1.12 -9.05
N CYS A 2 -3.81 1.84 -7.99
CA CYS A 2 -3.72 1.29 -6.65
C CYS A 2 -4.83 1.86 -5.78
N PHE A 3 -5.41 1.00 -4.93
CA PHE A 3 -6.44 1.46 -4.02
C PHE A 3 -5.91 2.50 -3.03
N SER A 4 -4.61 2.46 -2.72
CA SER A 4 -4.03 3.34 -1.71
C SER A 4 -3.99 4.81 -2.15
N LEU A 5 -4.06 5.07 -3.45
CA LEU A 5 -4.03 6.45 -3.93
C LEU A 5 -5.20 7.28 -3.40
N SER A 6 -6.38 6.68 -3.31
CA SER A 6 -7.56 7.38 -2.81
C SER A 6 -7.45 7.65 -1.32
N HIS A 7 -6.54 6.99 -0.64
CA HIS A 7 -6.30 7.20 0.79
C HIS A 7 -5.08 8.09 1.05
N GLY A 8 -4.47 8.63 -0.01
CA GLY A 8 -3.35 9.52 0.13
C GLY A 8 -1.99 8.85 0.24
N TYR A 9 -1.91 7.59 -0.16
CA TYR A 9 -0.65 6.84 -0.13
C TYR A 9 -0.22 6.47 -1.53
N LYS A 10 1.07 6.18 -1.68
CA LYS A 10 1.61 5.82 -2.99
C LYS A 10 1.32 4.38 -3.32
N CYS A 11 1.51 4.02 -4.59
CA CYS A 11 1.47 2.62 -5.00
C CYS A 11 2.75 1.92 -4.59
N CYS A 12 2.63 0.67 -4.11
CA CYS A 12 3.81 -0.15 -3.84
C CYS A 12 4.44 -0.58 -5.15
N GLU A 13 5.77 -0.63 -5.17
CA GLU A 13 6.51 -1.15 -6.32
C GLU A 13 6.74 -2.64 -6.21
N THR A 14 6.63 -3.18 -5.01
CA THR A 14 6.80 -4.61 -4.77
C THR A 14 5.51 -5.18 -4.23
N CYS A 15 5.47 -6.51 -4.07
CA CYS A 15 4.28 -7.20 -3.57
C CYS A 15 4.47 -7.71 -2.15
N ASN A 16 5.26 -7.02 -1.35
CA ASN A 16 5.53 -7.43 0.03
C ASN A 16 4.44 -6.89 0.95
N VAL A 17 3.47 -7.74 1.26
CA VAL A 17 2.34 -7.37 2.10
C VAL A 17 2.76 -7.42 3.57
N VAL A 18 2.53 -6.33 4.31
CA VAL A 18 2.81 -6.29 5.74
C VAL A 18 1.52 -6.17 6.55
N GLU A 19 0.43 -5.74 5.93
CA GLU A 19 -0.84 -5.57 6.64
C GLU A 19 -1.98 -5.81 5.66
N LYS A 20 -3.02 -6.50 6.11
CA LYS A 20 -4.21 -6.72 5.30
C LYS A 20 -5.35 -5.89 5.84
N GLY A 21 -5.84 -4.99 5.03
CA GLY A 21 -6.95 -4.12 5.39
C GLY A 21 -8.20 -4.45 4.61
N LYS A 22 -9.26 -3.73 4.90
CA LYS A 22 -10.53 -3.94 4.20
C LYS A 22 -10.44 -3.51 2.74
N GLU A 23 -9.64 -2.47 2.47
CA GLU A 23 -9.51 -1.92 1.13
C GLU A 23 -8.57 -2.74 0.26
N GLY A 24 -7.64 -3.47 0.85
CA GLY A 24 -6.66 -4.22 0.12
C GLY A 24 -5.45 -4.50 0.98
N ASP A 25 -4.39 -4.96 0.36
CA ASP A 25 -3.17 -5.33 1.06
C ASP A 25 -2.20 -4.15 1.07
N TRP A 26 -1.71 -3.83 2.26
CA TRP A 26 -0.79 -2.70 2.46
C TRP A 26 0.65 -3.19 2.59
N GLY A 27 1.57 -2.38 2.11
CA GLY A 27 3.00 -2.64 2.27
C GLY A 27 3.70 -1.40 2.78
N ILE A 28 4.98 -1.54 3.08
CA ILE A 28 5.82 -0.43 3.52
C ILE A 28 7.06 -0.39 2.64
N GLU A 29 7.32 0.78 2.04
CA GLU A 29 8.50 1.01 1.21
C GLU A 29 9.08 2.36 1.57
N ASN A 30 10.40 2.39 1.82
CA ASN A 30 11.08 3.62 2.20
C ASN A 30 10.42 4.28 3.40
N HIS A 31 10.02 3.46 4.39
CA HIS A 31 9.41 3.89 5.64
C HIS A 31 8.05 4.55 5.43
N LYS A 32 7.39 4.29 4.31
CA LYS A 32 6.08 4.85 4.02
C LYS A 32 5.12 3.75 3.62
N TRP A 33 3.87 3.90 4.02
CA TRP A 33 2.82 2.96 3.62
C TRP A 33 2.53 3.09 2.12
N CYS A 34 2.17 1.98 1.53
CA CYS A 34 1.79 1.92 0.11
C CYS A 34 0.80 0.79 -0.10
N GLY A 35 0.13 0.83 -1.20
CA GLY A 35 -0.86 -0.20 -1.51
C GLY A 35 -0.73 -0.85 -2.86
#